data_d19ec26de96b64aa0bf2b8c2ead204a2
#
_entry.id   d19ec26de96b64aa0bf2b8c2ead204a2
#
_cell.length_a   1.000
_cell.length_b   1.000
_cell.length_c   1.000
_cell.angle_alpha   90.00
_cell.angle_beta   90.00
_cell.angle_gamma   90.00
#
_symmetry.space_group_name_H-M   'P 1'
#
loop_
_entity.id
_entity.type
_entity.pdbx_description
1 polymer ?
#
loop_
_entity_poly.entity_id
_entity_poly.type
_entity_poly.pdbx_seq_one_letter_code
_entity_poly.pdbx_strand_id
1 'polypeptide(L)'
;MDSLFVNSLLEDLKNPDETVREQATRKIWRIWFQQKGIHGLETIEHSQKLLDAGKITEAEALLTELVNKQPDFVEAWNRRAFLYYNLGQHQKSLLDCQMAVQLNPVHFGALHGMGLCYAAMGNYVEAIKAFHRVLQIQPYSQINQKFILECTLKL
;
A
#
# COMPACT_ATOMS: atom_id res chain seq x y z
N MET A 1 -17.49 -1.48 -9.72
CA MET A 1 -17.29 -0.11 -9.19
C MET A 1 -17.05 0.85 -10.32
N ASP A 2 -17.64 2.00 -10.23
CA ASP A 2 -17.52 3.02 -11.26
C ASP A 2 -16.09 3.54 -11.36
N SER A 3 -15.40 3.22 -12.45
CA SER A 3 -14.03 3.68 -12.70
C SER A 3 -13.94 5.20 -12.86
N LEU A 4 -15.02 5.85 -13.31
CA LEU A 4 -15.09 7.32 -13.41
C LEU A 4 -15.07 7.96 -12.02
N PHE A 5 -15.75 7.36 -11.06
CA PHE A 5 -15.74 7.86 -9.67
C PHE A 5 -14.33 7.75 -9.06
N VAL A 6 -13.69 6.60 -9.24
CA VAL A 6 -12.31 6.41 -8.76
C VAL A 6 -11.35 7.39 -9.43
N ASN A 7 -11.47 7.59 -10.74
CA ASN A 7 -10.63 8.54 -11.47
C ASN A 7 -10.83 9.97 -10.98
N SER A 8 -12.09 10.36 -10.66
CA SER A 8 -12.39 11.66 -10.08
C SER A 8 -11.68 11.85 -8.73
N LEU A 9 -11.70 10.82 -7.88
CA LEU A 9 -11.00 10.86 -6.58
C LEU A 9 -9.49 10.95 -6.75
N LEU A 10 -8.92 10.22 -7.73
CA LEU A 10 -7.49 10.30 -8.03
C LEU A 10 -7.09 11.70 -8.48
N GLU A 11 -7.93 12.38 -9.27
CA GLU A 11 -7.68 13.78 -9.64
C GLU A 11 -7.75 14.72 -8.42
N ASP A 12 -8.67 14.45 -7.49
CA ASP A 12 -8.78 15.24 -6.25
C ASP A 12 -7.55 15.14 -5.36
N LEU A 13 -6.75 14.07 -5.48
CA LEU A 13 -5.47 13.97 -4.77
C LEU A 13 -4.45 15.02 -5.23
N LYS A 14 -4.66 15.58 -6.41
CA LYS A 14 -3.80 16.63 -6.99
C LYS A 14 -4.31 18.03 -6.70
N ASN A 15 -5.43 18.16 -5.99
CA ASN A 15 -6.03 19.46 -5.67
C ASN A 15 -5.12 20.24 -4.71
N PRO A 16 -4.92 21.55 -4.94
CA PRO A 16 -4.16 22.39 -4.01
C PRO A 16 -4.78 22.47 -2.61
N ASP A 17 -6.10 22.29 -2.49
CA ASP A 17 -6.80 22.29 -1.20
C ASP A 17 -6.56 20.98 -0.46
N GLU A 18 -5.90 21.06 0.69
CA GLU A 18 -5.59 19.91 1.55
C GLU A 18 -6.85 19.15 1.98
N THR A 19 -7.94 19.87 2.29
CA THR A 19 -9.21 19.24 2.70
C THR A 19 -9.77 18.33 1.61
N VAL A 20 -9.71 18.77 0.35
CA VAL A 20 -10.14 17.97 -0.81
C VAL A 20 -9.27 16.72 -0.93
N ARG A 21 -7.95 16.86 -0.81
CA ARG A 21 -7.02 15.73 -0.87
C ARG A 21 -7.28 14.70 0.23
N GLU A 22 -7.47 15.17 1.47
CA GLU A 22 -7.73 14.27 2.61
C GLU A 22 -9.03 13.50 2.45
N GLN A 23 -10.08 14.16 2.00
CA GLN A 23 -11.37 13.50 1.75
C GLN A 23 -11.25 12.46 0.64
N ALA A 24 -10.55 12.78 -0.45
CA ALA A 24 -10.31 11.85 -1.55
C ALA A 24 -9.51 10.63 -1.06
N THR A 25 -8.48 10.84 -0.27
CA THR A 25 -7.66 9.77 0.30
C THR A 25 -8.51 8.81 1.14
N ARG A 26 -9.35 9.34 2.02
CA ARG A 26 -10.22 8.50 2.86
C ARG A 26 -11.21 7.68 2.03
N LYS A 27 -11.79 8.29 1.00
CA LYS A 27 -12.76 7.63 0.12
C LYS A 27 -12.09 6.53 -0.71
N ILE A 28 -10.90 6.78 -1.23
CA ILE A 28 -10.14 5.80 -2.02
C ILE A 28 -9.80 4.58 -1.14
N TRP A 29 -9.27 4.79 0.07
CA TRP A 29 -8.97 3.70 0.98
C TRP A 29 -10.21 2.88 1.31
N ARG A 30 -11.34 3.53 1.55
CA ARG A 30 -12.61 2.83 1.82
C ARG A 30 -13.01 1.94 0.65
N ILE A 31 -12.89 2.44 -0.59
CA ILE A 31 -13.18 1.68 -1.79
C ILE A 31 -12.27 0.44 -1.88
N TRP A 32 -10.98 0.61 -1.65
CA TRP A 32 -10.02 -0.48 -1.72
C TRP A 32 -10.25 -1.53 -0.63
N PHE A 33 -10.52 -1.11 0.61
CA PHE A 33 -10.84 -2.04 1.70
C PHE A 33 -12.11 -2.84 1.45
N GLN A 34 -13.07 -2.27 0.77
CA GLN A 34 -14.36 -2.88 0.49
C GLN A 34 -14.41 -3.65 -0.84
N GLN A 35 -13.28 -3.83 -1.50
CA GLN A 35 -13.19 -4.50 -2.80
C GLN A 35 -13.89 -5.86 -2.82
N LYS A 36 -13.80 -6.64 -1.76
CA LYS A 36 -14.41 -7.96 -1.60
C LYS A 36 -15.59 -7.97 -0.64
N GLY A 37 -16.25 -6.83 -0.50
CA GLY A 37 -17.43 -6.70 0.36
C GLY A 37 -17.09 -6.79 1.84
N ILE A 38 -18.13 -7.05 2.63
CA ILE A 38 -18.02 -7.01 4.08
C ILE A 38 -17.13 -8.14 4.66
N HIS A 39 -17.17 -9.32 4.06
CA HIS A 39 -16.34 -10.45 4.53
C HIS A 39 -14.84 -10.16 4.31
N GLY A 40 -14.48 -9.58 3.18
CA GLY A 40 -13.10 -9.17 2.91
C GLY A 40 -12.63 -8.12 3.92
N LEU A 41 -13.48 -7.12 4.17
CA LEU A 41 -13.18 -6.06 5.15
C LEU A 41 -13.01 -6.65 6.55
N GLU A 42 -13.93 -7.51 6.99
CA GLU A 42 -13.85 -8.15 8.31
C GLU A 42 -12.60 -8.99 8.47
N THR A 43 -12.18 -9.69 7.41
CA THR A 43 -10.95 -10.49 7.45
C THR A 43 -9.73 -9.61 7.59
N ILE A 44 -9.66 -8.49 6.86
CA ILE A 44 -8.57 -7.51 7.00
C ILE A 44 -8.55 -6.92 8.42
N GLU A 45 -9.70 -6.55 8.95
CA GLU A 45 -9.79 -6.03 10.32
C GLU A 45 -9.38 -7.09 11.36
N HIS A 46 -9.75 -8.35 11.17
CA HIS A 46 -9.34 -9.45 12.04
C HIS A 46 -7.81 -9.63 12.01
N SER A 47 -7.20 -9.55 10.83
CA SER A 47 -5.74 -9.63 10.72
C SER A 47 -5.05 -8.51 11.51
N GLN A 48 -5.60 -7.30 11.47
CA GLN A 48 -5.07 -6.16 12.22
C GLN A 48 -5.20 -6.36 13.72
N LYS A 49 -6.32 -6.87 14.19
CA LYS A 49 -6.53 -7.19 15.62
C LYS A 49 -5.55 -8.25 16.11
N LEU A 50 -5.26 -9.26 15.29
CA LEU A 50 -4.26 -10.28 15.62
C LEU A 50 -2.86 -9.65 15.75
N LEU A 51 -2.49 -8.76 14.84
CA LEU A 51 -1.22 -8.04 14.90
C LEU A 51 -1.14 -7.17 16.15
N ASP A 52 -2.19 -6.43 16.45
CA ASP A 52 -2.25 -5.55 17.64
C ASP A 52 -2.13 -6.35 18.94
N ALA A 53 -2.61 -7.59 18.94
CA ALA A 53 -2.49 -8.51 20.08
C ALA A 53 -1.15 -9.27 20.12
N GLY A 54 -0.24 -8.99 19.18
CA GLY A 54 1.04 -9.68 19.10
C GLY A 54 0.97 -11.10 18.54
N LYS A 55 -0.16 -11.50 17.97
CA LYS A 55 -0.38 -12.83 17.39
C LYS A 55 0.05 -12.87 15.92
N ILE A 56 1.34 -12.69 15.69
CA ILE A 56 1.92 -12.50 14.35
C ILE A 56 1.74 -13.74 13.48
N THR A 57 2.02 -14.93 14.01
CA THR A 57 1.88 -16.19 13.26
C THR A 57 0.45 -16.41 12.79
N GLU A 58 -0.53 -16.13 13.66
CA GLU A 58 -1.93 -16.26 13.32
C GLU A 58 -2.36 -15.24 12.25
N ALA A 59 -1.87 -14.01 12.35
CA ALA A 59 -2.13 -12.96 11.36
C ALA A 59 -1.55 -13.35 9.99
N GLU A 60 -0.33 -13.86 9.96
CA GLU A 60 0.31 -14.31 8.70
C GLU A 60 -0.48 -15.47 8.08
N ALA A 61 -0.90 -16.44 8.88
CA ALA A 61 -1.69 -17.56 8.38
C ALA A 61 -3.02 -17.09 7.77
N LEU A 62 -3.70 -16.16 8.44
CA LEU A 62 -4.97 -15.61 7.97
C LEU A 62 -4.79 -14.86 6.64
N LEU A 63 -3.78 -14.01 6.53
CA LEU A 63 -3.50 -13.26 5.30
C LEU A 63 -3.05 -14.18 4.16
N THR A 64 -2.25 -15.20 4.45
CA THR A 64 -1.83 -16.19 3.47
C THR A 64 -3.02 -16.95 2.91
N GLU A 65 -3.93 -17.37 3.78
CA GLU A 65 -5.19 -18.01 3.35
C GLU A 65 -6.00 -17.06 2.46
N LEU A 66 -6.07 -15.79 2.84
CA LEU A 66 -6.86 -14.80 2.10
C LEU A 66 -6.30 -14.56 0.69
N VAL A 67 -4.98 -14.40 0.53
CA VAL A 67 -4.38 -14.21 -0.80
C VAL A 67 -4.49 -15.48 -1.67
N ASN A 68 -4.52 -16.65 -1.05
CA ASN A 68 -4.69 -17.91 -1.78
C ASN A 68 -6.14 -18.10 -2.26
N LYS A 69 -7.12 -17.74 -1.43
CA LYS A 69 -8.54 -17.86 -1.78
C LYS A 69 -9.02 -16.74 -2.69
N GLN A 70 -8.51 -15.54 -2.52
CA GLN A 70 -8.90 -14.34 -3.29
C GLN A 70 -7.64 -13.64 -3.81
N PRO A 71 -6.96 -14.22 -4.82
CA PRO A 71 -5.69 -13.71 -5.31
C PRO A 71 -5.79 -12.34 -6.01
N ASP A 72 -6.99 -11.88 -6.31
CA ASP A 72 -7.26 -10.54 -6.87
C ASP A 72 -7.61 -9.50 -5.80
N PHE A 73 -7.62 -9.88 -4.53
CA PHE A 73 -7.88 -8.93 -3.44
C PHE A 73 -6.60 -8.15 -3.10
N VAL A 74 -6.51 -6.93 -3.63
CA VAL A 74 -5.31 -6.10 -3.55
C VAL A 74 -4.87 -5.84 -2.11
N GLU A 75 -5.81 -5.46 -1.24
CA GLU A 75 -5.51 -5.15 0.16
C GLU A 75 -4.96 -6.34 0.95
N ALA A 76 -5.34 -7.56 0.60
CA ALA A 76 -4.79 -8.75 1.24
C ALA A 76 -3.28 -8.85 1.01
N TRP A 77 -2.84 -8.63 -0.23
CA TRP A 77 -1.41 -8.57 -0.58
C TRP A 77 -0.72 -7.42 0.13
N ASN A 78 -1.32 -6.23 0.12
CA ASN A 78 -0.75 -5.04 0.76
C ASN A 78 -0.59 -5.24 2.27
N ARG A 79 -1.57 -5.84 2.93
CA ARG A 79 -1.51 -6.09 4.37
C ARG A 79 -0.47 -7.13 4.74
N ARG A 80 -0.33 -8.19 3.94
CA ARG A 80 0.73 -9.17 4.17
C ARG A 80 2.11 -8.57 3.93
N ALA A 81 2.24 -7.71 2.92
CA ALA A 81 3.47 -6.96 2.70
C ALA A 81 3.86 -6.12 3.92
N PHE A 82 2.91 -5.41 4.50
CA PHE A 82 3.13 -4.62 5.70
C PHE A 82 3.61 -5.48 6.88
N LEU A 83 3.00 -6.64 7.06
CA LEU A 83 3.41 -7.59 8.09
C LEU A 83 4.85 -8.05 7.87
N TYR A 84 5.19 -8.48 6.66
CA TYR A 84 6.55 -8.92 6.34
C TYR A 84 7.58 -7.81 6.51
N TYR A 85 7.25 -6.58 6.10
CA TYR A 85 8.14 -5.44 6.29
C TYR A 85 8.48 -5.23 7.77
N ASN A 86 7.47 -5.26 8.65
CA ASN A 86 7.65 -5.08 10.09
C ASN A 86 8.44 -6.23 10.73
N LEU A 87 8.45 -7.42 10.12
CA LEU A 87 9.26 -8.55 10.55
C LEU A 87 10.70 -8.52 10.00
N GLY A 88 11.06 -7.49 9.24
CA GLY A 88 12.37 -7.42 8.59
C GLY A 88 12.52 -8.33 7.38
N GLN A 89 11.44 -8.94 6.91
CA GLN A 89 11.42 -9.84 5.75
C GLN A 89 11.15 -9.02 4.47
N HIS A 90 12.11 -8.16 4.11
CA HIS A 90 11.91 -7.15 3.08
C HIS A 90 11.71 -7.74 1.68
N GLN A 91 12.36 -8.86 1.36
CA GLN A 91 12.18 -9.51 0.06
C GLN A 91 10.76 -10.07 -0.10
N LYS A 92 10.23 -10.72 0.93
CA LYS A 92 8.84 -11.20 0.93
C LYS A 92 7.85 -10.06 0.83
N SER A 93 8.10 -8.98 1.58
CA SER A 93 7.28 -7.78 1.53
C SER A 93 7.27 -7.17 0.13
N LEU A 94 8.43 -7.09 -0.51
CA LEU A 94 8.55 -6.54 -1.86
C LEU A 94 7.71 -7.35 -2.86
N LEU A 95 7.76 -8.68 -2.81
CA LEU A 95 6.98 -9.54 -3.70
C LEU A 95 5.47 -9.28 -3.55
N ASP A 96 5.00 -9.13 -2.33
CA ASP A 96 3.58 -8.85 -2.06
C ASP A 96 3.18 -7.44 -2.52
N CYS A 97 4.04 -6.44 -2.31
CA CYS A 97 3.83 -5.10 -2.84
C CYS A 97 3.76 -5.10 -4.36
N GLN A 98 4.65 -5.83 -5.02
CA GLN A 98 4.67 -5.95 -6.49
C GLN A 98 3.37 -6.58 -7.00
N MET A 99 2.86 -7.61 -6.31
CA MET A 99 1.59 -8.20 -6.67
C MET A 99 0.45 -7.19 -6.54
N ALA A 100 0.41 -6.45 -5.44
CA ALA A 100 -0.61 -5.41 -5.23
C ALA A 100 -0.57 -4.34 -6.33
N VAL A 101 0.63 -3.89 -6.71
CA VAL A 101 0.82 -2.88 -7.77
C VAL A 101 0.46 -3.44 -9.15
N GLN A 102 0.73 -4.72 -9.40
CA GLN A 102 0.33 -5.37 -10.66
C GLN A 102 -1.19 -5.40 -10.78
N LEU A 103 -1.89 -5.70 -9.68
CA LEU A 103 -3.36 -5.73 -9.64
C LEU A 103 -3.99 -4.33 -9.67
N ASN A 104 -3.34 -3.36 -9.02
CA ASN A 104 -3.80 -1.97 -8.96
C ASN A 104 -2.60 -1.02 -9.09
N PRO A 105 -2.29 -0.57 -10.33
CA PRO A 105 -1.11 0.27 -10.58
C PRO A 105 -1.11 1.63 -9.88
N VAL A 106 -2.26 2.09 -9.41
CA VAL A 106 -2.39 3.37 -8.69
C VAL A 106 -2.49 3.19 -7.17
N HIS A 107 -2.25 1.99 -6.68
CA HIS A 107 -2.27 1.73 -5.24
C HIS A 107 -1.06 2.38 -4.58
N PHE A 108 -1.22 3.62 -4.14
CA PHE A 108 -0.12 4.42 -3.60
C PHE A 108 0.47 3.83 -2.31
N GLY A 109 -0.33 3.11 -1.52
CA GLY A 109 0.17 2.42 -0.33
C GLY A 109 1.18 1.33 -0.67
N ALA A 110 0.87 0.50 -1.68
CA ALA A 110 1.77 -0.57 -2.13
C ALA A 110 3.01 -0.02 -2.84
N LEU A 111 2.86 1.05 -3.62
CA LEU A 111 4.00 1.74 -4.25
C LEU A 111 4.96 2.32 -3.20
N HIS A 112 4.42 2.94 -2.18
CA HIS A 112 5.20 3.42 -1.05
C HIS A 112 5.92 2.26 -0.35
N GLY A 113 5.21 1.16 -0.11
CA GLY A 113 5.79 -0.06 0.46
C GLY A 113 6.93 -0.64 -0.37
N MET A 114 6.81 -0.63 -1.70
CA MET A 114 7.91 -1.02 -2.59
C MET A 114 9.14 -0.15 -2.36
N GLY A 115 8.96 1.16 -2.30
CA GLY A 115 10.05 2.11 -2.05
C GLY A 115 10.75 1.80 -0.72
N LEU A 116 9.98 1.57 0.34
CA LEU A 116 10.52 1.23 1.65
C LEU A 116 11.32 -0.09 1.61
N CYS A 117 10.82 -1.10 0.92
CA CYS A 117 11.52 -2.39 0.79
C CYS A 117 12.83 -2.24 0.04
N TYR A 118 12.83 -1.54 -1.09
CA TYR A 118 14.05 -1.29 -1.86
C TYR A 118 15.07 -0.51 -1.04
N ALA A 119 14.64 0.53 -0.33
CA ALA A 119 15.53 1.34 0.52
C ALA A 119 16.13 0.49 1.65
N ALA A 120 15.32 -0.35 2.29
CA ALA A 120 15.78 -1.25 3.36
C ALA A 120 16.83 -2.25 2.87
N MET A 121 16.75 -2.65 1.61
CA MET A 121 17.72 -3.56 0.98
C MET A 121 18.92 -2.84 0.34
N GLY A 122 19.01 -1.51 0.46
CA GLY A 122 20.08 -0.71 -0.10
C GLY A 122 19.95 -0.42 -1.59
N ASN A 123 18.82 -0.76 -2.19
CA ASN A 123 18.57 -0.51 -3.62
C ASN A 123 17.90 0.86 -3.79
N TYR A 124 18.69 1.90 -3.62
CA TYR A 124 18.17 3.28 -3.56
C TYR A 124 17.65 3.79 -4.90
N VAL A 125 18.21 3.34 -6.02
CA VAL A 125 17.73 3.74 -7.35
C VAL A 125 16.30 3.26 -7.56
N GLU A 126 16.01 2.01 -7.27
CA GLU A 126 14.67 1.46 -7.42
C GLU A 126 13.70 2.04 -6.36
N ALA A 127 14.20 2.33 -5.17
CA ALA A 127 13.41 3.00 -4.13
C ALA A 127 12.92 4.38 -4.62
N ILE A 128 13.82 5.18 -5.19
CA ILE A 128 13.50 6.50 -5.74
C ILE A 128 12.43 6.38 -6.83
N LYS A 129 12.55 5.41 -7.72
CA LYS A 129 11.56 5.18 -8.79
C LYS A 129 10.18 4.90 -8.20
N ALA A 130 10.10 4.04 -7.19
CA ALA A 130 8.84 3.71 -6.54
C ALA A 130 8.21 4.92 -5.85
N PHE A 131 8.99 5.68 -5.10
CA PHE A 131 8.50 6.90 -4.43
C PHE A 131 8.06 7.96 -5.44
N HIS A 132 8.76 8.10 -6.57
CA HIS A 132 8.33 9.00 -7.65
C HIS A 132 6.97 8.59 -8.23
N ARG A 133 6.72 7.29 -8.36
CA ARG A 133 5.39 6.81 -8.81
C ARG A 133 4.30 7.22 -7.83
N VAL A 134 4.57 7.22 -6.53
CA VAL A 134 3.62 7.75 -5.54
C VAL A 134 3.36 9.23 -5.79
N LEU A 135 4.40 10.02 -6.05
CA LEU A 135 4.26 11.46 -6.29
C LEU A 135 3.47 11.78 -7.56
N GLN A 136 3.46 10.90 -8.55
CA GLN A 136 2.60 11.06 -9.74
C GLN A 136 1.12 10.95 -9.38
N ILE A 137 0.79 10.24 -8.32
CA ILE A 137 -0.59 10.04 -7.83
C ILE A 137 -0.93 11.06 -6.75
N GLN A 138 0.00 11.25 -5.81
CA GLN A 138 -0.13 12.14 -4.65
C GLN A 138 1.03 13.16 -4.66
N PRO A 139 0.97 14.20 -5.51
CA PRO A 139 2.10 15.13 -5.68
C PRO A 139 2.43 15.95 -4.42
N TYR A 140 1.50 16.06 -3.50
CA TYR A 140 1.70 16.79 -2.23
C TYR A 140 2.21 15.90 -1.09
N SER A 141 2.52 14.62 -1.34
CA SER A 141 3.01 13.70 -0.32
C SER A 141 4.40 14.08 0.16
N GLN A 142 4.48 14.74 1.32
CA GLN A 142 5.74 15.18 1.92
C GLN A 142 6.63 14.00 2.31
N ILE A 143 6.04 12.92 2.80
CA ILE A 143 6.82 11.75 3.22
C ILE A 143 7.56 11.10 2.05
N ASN A 144 6.94 11.00 0.88
CA ASN A 144 7.59 10.44 -0.30
C ASN A 144 8.65 11.38 -0.87
N GLN A 145 8.43 12.70 -0.81
CA GLN A 145 9.44 13.70 -1.17
C GLN A 145 10.67 13.56 -0.26
N LYS A 146 10.46 13.40 1.04
CA LYS A 146 11.53 13.21 2.03
C LYS A 146 12.33 11.95 1.76
N PHE A 147 11.66 10.81 1.52
CA PHE A 147 12.35 9.54 1.25
C PHE A 147 13.16 9.57 -0.04
N ILE A 148 12.66 10.26 -1.08
CA ILE A 148 13.44 10.47 -2.32
C ILE A 148 14.74 11.20 -2.00
N LEU A 149 14.67 12.28 -1.23
CA LEU A 149 15.84 13.04 -0.83
C LEU A 149 16.83 12.18 -0.03
N GLU A 150 16.34 11.46 0.97
CA GLU A 150 17.16 10.58 1.79
C GLU A 150 17.86 9.51 0.96
N CYS A 151 17.15 8.86 0.04
CA CYS A 151 17.73 7.87 -0.87
C CYS A 151 18.77 8.50 -1.82
N THR A 152 18.48 9.68 -2.34
CA THR A 152 19.40 10.41 -3.22
C THR A 152 20.73 10.70 -2.53
N LEU A 153 20.69 11.06 -1.24
CA LEU A 153 21.90 11.34 -0.46
C LEU A 153 22.76 10.09 -0.20
N LYS A 154 22.21 8.91 -0.43
CA LYS A 154 22.93 7.64 -0.25
C LYS A 154 23.48 7.04 -1.55
N LEU A 155 23.26 7.70 -2.66
CA LEU A 155 23.77 7.24 -3.96
C LEU A 155 25.29 7.52 -4.13
#